data_13951afba2f41e4f593a3baf9eddf786
#
_entry.id   13951afba2f41e4f593a3baf9eddf786
#
_cell.length_a   1.000
_cell.length_b   1.000
_cell.length_c   1.000
_cell.angle_alpha   90.00
_cell.angle_beta   90.00
_cell.angle_gamma   90.00
#
_symmetry.space_group_name_H-M   'P 1'
#
loop_
_entity.id
_entity.type
_entity.pdbx_description
1 polymer ?
#
loop_
_entity_poly.entity_id
_entity_poly.type
_entity_poly.pdbx_seq_one_letter_code
_entity_poly.pdbx_strand_id
1 'polypeptide(L)'
;MAAVYYLRMLAAGRRQPLILCIPLGTNLGGHSGATPLASYLEVLSSASLTAIVTGGGNEADKRHHFLGTLSDERAEDVEVSVGEGVRGFVMEIWTEI
;
A
#
# COMPACT_ATOMS: atom_id res chain seq x y z
N MET A 1 -3.82 -11.63 0.96
CA MET A 1 -5.07 -11.94 0.23
C MET A 1 -5.83 -13.16 0.79
N ALA A 2 -5.20 -14.32 1.01
CA ALA A 2 -5.88 -15.54 1.49
C ALA A 2 -6.70 -15.34 2.79
N ALA A 3 -6.14 -14.67 3.78
CA ALA A 3 -6.84 -14.39 5.04
C ALA A 3 -8.10 -13.53 4.85
N VAL A 4 -8.02 -12.51 4.01
CA VAL A 4 -9.16 -11.63 3.68
C VAL A 4 -10.26 -12.41 2.97
N TYR A 5 -9.87 -13.25 2.02
CA TYR A 5 -10.81 -14.15 1.33
C TYR A 5 -11.52 -15.09 2.31
N TYR A 6 -10.76 -15.71 3.20
CA TYR A 6 -11.32 -16.62 4.20
C TYR A 6 -12.35 -15.92 5.11
N LEU A 7 -12.01 -14.73 5.62
CA LEU A 7 -12.92 -13.96 6.48
C LEU A 7 -14.20 -13.56 5.74
N ARG A 8 -14.08 -13.19 4.46
CA ARG A 8 -15.23 -12.88 3.62
C ARG A 8 -16.15 -14.10 3.45
N MET A 9 -15.59 -15.27 3.16
CA MET A 9 -16.37 -16.51 3.01
C MET A 9 -17.08 -16.86 4.31
N LEU A 10 -16.41 -16.69 5.44
CA LEU A 10 -16.98 -16.95 6.75
C LEU A 10 -18.14 -16.00 7.07
N ALA A 11 -17.98 -14.70 6.83
CA ALA A 11 -19.03 -13.71 7.03
C ALA A 11 -20.23 -13.96 6.12
N ALA A 12 -19.99 -14.27 4.85
CA ALA A 12 -21.05 -14.58 3.89
C ALA A 12 -21.84 -15.81 4.31
N GLY A 13 -21.18 -16.89 4.74
CA GLY A 13 -21.82 -18.10 5.24
C GLY A 13 -22.68 -17.86 6.48
N ARG A 14 -22.33 -16.86 7.29
CA ARG A 14 -23.09 -16.47 8.48
C ARG A 14 -24.10 -15.34 8.23
N ARG A 15 -24.18 -14.82 7.01
CA ARG A 15 -25.00 -13.66 6.65
C ARG A 15 -24.75 -12.44 7.56
N GLN A 16 -23.49 -12.18 7.88
CA GLN A 16 -23.05 -11.09 8.75
C GLN A 16 -22.29 -10.04 7.97
N PRO A 17 -22.37 -8.75 8.35
CA PRO A 17 -21.47 -7.74 7.82
C PRO A 17 -20.02 -8.03 8.22
N LEU A 18 -19.10 -7.63 7.35
CA LEU A 18 -17.67 -7.77 7.57
C LEU A 18 -17.02 -6.41 7.69
N ILE A 19 -16.33 -6.18 8.79
CA ILE A 19 -15.44 -5.03 8.95
C ILE A 19 -14.02 -5.58 9.11
N LEU A 20 -13.15 -5.20 8.17
CA LEU A 20 -11.73 -5.56 8.20
C LEU A 20 -10.92 -4.35 8.65
N CYS A 21 -10.17 -4.50 9.73
CA CYS A 21 -9.17 -3.55 10.15
C CYS A 21 -7.78 -4.13 9.85
N ILE A 22 -7.03 -3.46 8.98
CA ILE A 22 -5.69 -3.88 8.52
C ILE A 22 -4.68 -2.82 8.97
N PRO A 23 -4.21 -2.85 10.24
CA PRO A 23 -3.30 -1.87 10.79
C PRO A 23 -1.83 -2.21 10.44
N LEU A 24 -1.60 -2.69 9.22
CA LEU A 24 -0.29 -3.03 8.69
C LEU A 24 0.08 -2.03 7.62
N GLY A 25 1.35 -1.65 7.59
CA GLY A 25 1.90 -0.76 6.59
C GLY A 25 3.20 -1.30 6.02
N THR A 26 3.52 -0.83 4.83
CA THR A 26 4.80 -1.02 4.18
C THR A 26 5.09 0.21 3.33
N ASN A 27 6.37 0.55 3.18
CA ASN A 27 6.81 1.57 2.23
C ASN A 27 7.08 0.98 0.84
N LEU A 28 6.95 -0.35 0.68
CA LEU A 28 7.15 -1.05 -0.58
C LEU A 28 5.88 -1.04 -1.41
N GLY A 29 6.05 -1.03 -2.73
CA GLY A 29 4.96 -1.03 -3.70
C GLY A 29 4.58 0.36 -4.20
N GLY A 30 3.93 0.41 -5.35
CA GLY A 30 3.43 1.66 -5.92
C GLY A 30 2.35 2.31 -5.04
N HIS A 31 2.40 3.63 -4.91
CA HIS A 31 1.49 4.41 -4.07
C HIS A 31 0.25 4.93 -4.81
N SER A 32 0.08 4.57 -6.08
CA SER A 32 -1.08 4.95 -6.91
C SER A 32 -2.36 4.15 -6.62
N GLY A 33 -2.28 3.12 -5.77
CA GLY A 33 -3.40 2.21 -5.53
C GLY A 33 -3.54 1.08 -6.57
N ALA A 34 -2.67 1.02 -7.58
CA ALA A 34 -2.72 0.02 -8.64
C ALA A 34 -2.06 -1.33 -8.27
N THR A 35 -1.65 -1.51 -7.02
CA THR A 35 -1.09 -2.80 -6.61
C THR A 35 -2.17 -3.89 -6.56
N PRO A 36 -1.82 -5.17 -6.81
CA PRO A 36 -2.81 -6.26 -6.77
C PRO A 36 -3.57 -6.35 -5.45
N LEU A 37 -2.93 -6.02 -4.33
CA LEU A 37 -3.59 -5.99 -3.04
C LEU A 37 -4.60 -4.82 -2.94
N ALA A 38 -4.21 -3.63 -3.35
CA ALA A 38 -5.08 -2.46 -3.33
C ALA A 38 -6.32 -2.68 -4.21
N SER A 39 -6.13 -3.13 -5.45
CA SER A 39 -7.23 -3.44 -6.36
C SER A 39 -8.15 -4.54 -5.81
N TYR A 40 -7.59 -5.55 -5.15
CA TYR A 40 -8.39 -6.59 -4.51
C TYR A 40 -9.23 -6.04 -3.35
N LEU A 41 -8.65 -5.19 -2.51
CA LEU A 41 -9.36 -4.56 -1.40
C LEU A 41 -10.44 -3.58 -1.88
N GLU A 42 -10.19 -2.85 -2.97
CA GLU A 42 -11.16 -1.96 -3.61
C GLU A 42 -12.39 -2.73 -4.09
N VAL A 43 -12.19 -3.82 -4.82
CA VAL A 43 -13.28 -4.69 -5.26
C VAL A 43 -14.08 -5.23 -4.07
N LEU A 44 -13.41 -5.61 -2.99
CA LEU A 44 -14.08 -6.09 -1.79
C LEU A 44 -14.86 -5.02 -1.06
N SER A 45 -14.33 -3.81 -0.97
CA SER A 45 -15.00 -2.68 -0.30
C SER A 45 -16.25 -2.22 -1.05
N SER A 46 -16.31 -2.48 -2.35
CA SER A 46 -17.51 -2.22 -3.17
C SER A 46 -18.63 -3.23 -2.94
N ALA A 47 -18.36 -4.34 -2.27
CA ALA A 47 -19.39 -5.32 -1.94
C ALA A 47 -20.27 -4.83 -0.79
N SER A 48 -21.57 -5.12 -0.86
CA SER A 48 -22.50 -4.80 0.21
C SER A 48 -22.09 -5.45 1.53
N LEU A 49 -22.34 -4.79 2.65
CA LEU A 49 -22.04 -5.25 4.00
C LEU A 49 -20.54 -5.50 4.26
N THR A 50 -19.66 -4.84 3.52
CA THR A 50 -18.22 -4.95 3.74
C THR A 50 -17.62 -3.55 3.91
N ALA A 51 -16.83 -3.35 4.96
CA ALA A 51 -16.03 -2.16 5.16
C ALA A 51 -14.56 -2.55 5.43
N ILE A 52 -13.63 -1.78 4.88
CA ILE A 52 -12.20 -2.00 5.08
C ILE A 52 -11.60 -0.71 5.63
N VAL A 53 -10.85 -0.84 6.71
CA VAL A 53 -10.16 0.26 7.38
C VAL A 53 -8.67 -0.06 7.43
N THR A 54 -7.85 0.87 7.00
CA THR A 54 -6.39 0.77 7.06
C THR A 54 -5.81 1.93 7.84
N GLY A 55 -4.60 1.76 8.37
CA GLY A 55 -3.85 2.85 8.98
C GLY A 55 -3.08 3.65 7.93
N GLY A 56 -2.88 4.95 8.17
CA GLY A 56 -2.04 5.81 7.34
C GLY A 56 -0.54 5.67 7.59
N GLY A 57 -0.14 4.78 8.52
CA GLY A 57 1.25 4.65 8.94
C GLY A 57 1.65 5.70 9.99
N ASN A 58 2.86 5.56 10.51
CA ASN A 58 3.43 6.44 11.54
C ASN A 58 4.84 6.95 11.18
N GLU A 59 5.21 6.85 9.92
CA GLU A 59 6.55 7.17 9.43
C GLU A 59 6.60 8.42 8.51
N ALA A 60 5.61 9.30 8.62
CA ALA A 60 5.49 10.49 7.78
C ALA A 60 6.71 11.43 7.85
N ASP A 61 7.41 11.44 8.99
CA ASP A 61 8.62 12.24 9.21
C ASP A 61 9.92 11.55 8.75
N LYS A 62 9.86 10.28 8.34
CA LYS A 62 11.05 9.48 8.00
C LYS A 62 11.54 9.69 6.57
N ARG A 63 10.77 10.37 5.73
CA ARG A 63 11.14 10.67 4.33
C ARG A 63 11.46 9.40 3.53
N HIS A 64 10.69 8.33 3.72
CA HIS A 64 10.90 7.03 3.08
C HIS A 64 10.36 6.96 1.66
N HIS A 65 9.76 8.01 1.12
CA HIS A 65 9.30 8.07 -0.26
C HIS A 65 9.54 9.44 -0.88
N PHE A 66 9.67 9.44 -2.18
CA PHE A 66 9.81 10.63 -3.02
C PHE A 66 8.82 10.51 -4.18
N LEU A 67 8.18 11.60 -4.55
CA LEU A 67 7.37 11.71 -5.75
C LEU A 67 7.97 12.79 -6.64
N GLY A 68 8.37 12.42 -7.85
CA GLY A 68 8.91 13.33 -8.86
C GLY A 68 8.16 13.19 -10.18
N THR A 69 8.37 14.12 -11.08
CA THR A 69 7.84 14.08 -12.44
C THR A 69 9.00 14.10 -13.41
N LEU A 70 9.12 13.04 -14.21
CA LEU A 70 10.11 12.97 -15.27
C LEU A 70 9.59 13.68 -16.53
N SER A 71 10.48 14.38 -17.21
CA SER A 71 10.24 14.94 -18.55
C SER A 71 11.34 14.51 -19.49
N ASP A 72 11.06 14.48 -20.79
CA ASP A 72 12.02 14.02 -21.81
C ASP A 72 13.30 14.89 -21.88
N GLU A 73 13.25 16.10 -21.35
CA GLU A 73 14.34 17.08 -21.46
C GLU A 73 15.09 17.29 -20.15
N ARG A 74 14.69 16.68 -19.06
CA ARG A 74 15.27 16.99 -17.74
C ARG A 74 15.46 15.73 -16.88
N ALA A 75 16.69 15.55 -16.41
CA ALA A 75 16.99 14.58 -15.37
C ALA A 75 16.52 15.09 -14.00
N GLU A 76 15.99 14.18 -13.18
CA GLU A 76 15.65 14.45 -11.80
C GLU A 76 16.62 13.69 -10.89
N ASP A 77 17.35 14.43 -10.05
CA ASP A 77 18.28 13.85 -9.09
C ASP A 77 17.57 13.59 -7.76
N VAL A 78 17.62 12.35 -7.30
CA VAL A 78 17.03 11.95 -6.02
C VAL A 78 18.16 11.65 -5.03
N GLU A 79 18.25 12.46 -3.98
CA GLU A 79 19.21 12.24 -2.91
C GLU A 79 18.69 11.20 -1.92
N VAL A 80 19.48 10.16 -1.67
CA VAL A 80 19.21 9.11 -0.70
C VAL A 80 20.18 9.21 0.46
N SER A 81 19.67 9.50 1.66
CA SER A 81 20.47 9.53 2.87
C SER A 81 20.36 8.19 3.62
N VAL A 82 21.49 7.56 3.83
CA VAL A 82 21.60 6.29 4.55
C VAL A 82 22.26 6.53 5.90
N GLY A 83 21.59 6.12 6.98
CA GLY A 83 22.10 6.32 8.33
C GLY A 83 23.38 5.52 8.62
N GLU A 84 24.16 6.00 9.60
CA GLU A 84 25.37 5.33 10.04
C GLU A 84 25.06 3.90 10.54
N GLY A 85 25.91 2.95 10.20
CA GLY A 85 25.76 1.54 10.60
C GLY A 85 24.72 0.73 9.79
N VAL A 86 23.98 1.33 8.87
CA VAL A 86 23.07 0.63 7.96
C VAL A 86 23.87 -0.13 6.92
N ARG A 87 23.70 -1.47 6.88
CA ARG A 87 24.44 -2.35 5.96
C ARG A 87 23.81 -2.49 4.59
N GLY A 88 22.56 -2.03 4.43
CA GLY A 88 21.86 -2.09 3.17
C GLY A 88 20.44 -1.53 3.30
N PHE A 89 19.83 -1.18 2.19
CA PHE A 89 18.45 -0.74 2.09
C PHE A 89 17.83 -1.26 0.80
N VAL A 90 16.52 -1.23 0.72
CA VAL A 90 15.76 -1.54 -0.49
C VAL A 90 15.18 -0.25 -1.04
N MET A 91 15.35 -0.02 -2.32
CA MET A 91 14.75 1.08 -3.05
C MET A 91 13.91 0.50 -4.19
N GLU A 92 12.69 0.94 -4.31
CA GLU A 92 11.79 0.62 -5.42
C GLU A 92 11.49 1.88 -6.21
N ILE A 93 11.51 1.79 -7.52
CA ILE A 93 11.15 2.87 -8.44
C ILE A 93 9.91 2.44 -9.20
N TRP A 94 8.86 3.21 -9.05
CA TRP A 94 7.59 3.00 -9.73
C TRP A 94 7.32 4.14 -10.70
N THR A 95 6.98 3.80 -11.93
CA THR A 95 6.56 4.77 -12.94
C THR A 95 5.10 4.51 -13.29
N GLU A 96 4.34 5.58 -13.41
CA GLU A 96 3.02 5.55 -14.02
C GLU A 96 3.18 5.90 -15.49
N ILE A 97 2.70 5.02 -16.37
CA ILE A 97 2.70 5.20 -17.81
C ILE A 97 1.31 5.61 -18.25
#